data_b5107a4777ecb500cb30940bfc2b64c4
#
_entry.id   b5107a4777ecb500cb30940bfc2b64c4
#
_cell.length_a   1.000
_cell.length_b   1.000
_cell.length_c   1.000
_cell.angle_alpha   90.00
_cell.angle_beta   90.00
_cell.angle_gamma   90.00
#
_symmetry.space_group_name_H-M   'P 1'
#
loop_
_entity.id
_entity.type
_entity.pdbx_description
1 polymer ?
#
loop_
_entity_poly.entity_id
_entity_poly.type
_entity_poly.pdbx_seq_one_letter_code
_entity_poly.pdbx_strand_id
1 'polypeptide(L)'
;VCWVPGVDHAGIATQVIVERQLKAEGTDRHQLGREAFLERIWAWKEQNQQDIENQLRRLGASLDWSRKRFTMDPDLNRAVRKVFVEAYREGRIYRGPRMIQWDPASQTALSDLEVKYVEKKGKLWHLRYPLADGSGQMVVATTRPETMLGDTAVAVHPEDERYRHLLGRKIRLPLTDREIPVVADSFVDPAFGTGCVKVTPAHDPNDHAAGQRLGLDSLTVIGFDARMTAEAGPKYAGLDRFACRKQVVEDLEALDLIEKIEDYTHQVSVSDRTGAVLEPLVSEQWFMRMGDAAAEALAAVRDGR
;
A
#
# COMPACT_ATOMS: atom_id res chain seq x y z
N VAL A 1 -45.18 0.36 4.59
CA VAL A 1 -43.72 0.50 4.66
C VAL A 1 -43.32 1.73 3.85
N CYS A 2 -42.59 2.66 4.45
CA CYS A 2 -42.05 3.81 3.74
C CYS A 2 -40.59 3.49 3.29
N TRP A 3 -40.34 3.50 1.98
CA TRP A 3 -39.02 3.25 1.43
C TRP A 3 -38.46 4.55 0.84
N VAL A 4 -37.54 5.18 1.58
CA VAL A 4 -36.88 6.41 1.15
C VAL A 4 -35.69 6.07 0.27
N PRO A 5 -35.65 6.56 -0.98
CA PRO A 5 -34.51 6.32 -1.86
C PRO A 5 -33.29 7.16 -1.44
N GLY A 6 -32.11 6.59 -1.57
CA GLY A 6 -30.83 7.28 -1.36
C GLY A 6 -29.83 6.92 -2.42
N VAL A 7 -28.97 7.87 -2.76
CA VAL A 7 -27.84 7.69 -3.69
C VAL A 7 -26.53 7.94 -2.96
N ASP A 8 -25.61 7.00 -3.08
CA ASP A 8 -24.26 7.16 -2.58
C ASP A 8 -23.41 7.99 -3.56
N HIS A 9 -22.53 8.84 -3.05
CA HIS A 9 -21.66 9.66 -3.88
C HIS A 9 -20.54 8.85 -4.57
N ALA A 10 -20.15 7.68 -4.04
CA ALA A 10 -19.13 6.79 -4.60
C ALA A 10 -17.88 7.58 -5.10
N GLY A 11 -17.37 8.49 -4.28
CA GLY A 11 -16.48 9.61 -4.65
C GLY A 11 -15.32 9.22 -5.57
N ILE A 12 -14.54 8.20 -5.21
CA ILE A 12 -13.36 7.79 -5.99
C ILE A 12 -13.78 7.16 -7.32
N ALA A 13 -14.81 6.29 -7.33
CA ALA A 13 -15.30 5.66 -8.56
C ALA A 13 -15.80 6.70 -9.57
N THR A 14 -16.55 7.70 -9.09
CA THR A 14 -17.03 8.83 -9.89
C THR A 14 -15.87 9.63 -10.48
N GLN A 15 -14.85 9.95 -9.66
CA GLN A 15 -13.66 10.67 -10.13
C GLN A 15 -12.92 9.89 -11.21
N VAL A 16 -12.69 8.60 -11.04
CA VAL A 16 -12.00 7.75 -12.04
C VAL A 16 -12.72 7.78 -13.39
N ILE A 17 -14.05 7.79 -13.40
CA ILE A 17 -14.81 7.87 -14.66
C ILE A 17 -14.60 9.22 -15.34
N VAL A 18 -14.69 10.31 -14.58
CA VAL A 18 -14.47 11.66 -15.12
C VAL A 18 -13.01 11.86 -15.59
N GLU A 19 -12.03 11.31 -14.86
CA GLU A 19 -10.63 11.31 -15.29
C GLU A 19 -10.42 10.57 -16.61
N ARG A 20 -11.12 9.44 -16.82
CA ARG A 20 -11.07 8.73 -18.11
C ARG A 20 -11.64 9.58 -19.26
N GLN A 21 -12.72 10.32 -19.00
CA GLN A 21 -13.28 11.26 -19.98
C GLN A 21 -12.29 12.38 -20.32
N LEU A 22 -11.68 13.01 -19.30
CA LEU A 22 -10.66 14.03 -19.50
C LEU A 22 -9.46 13.51 -20.30
N LYS A 23 -9.01 12.32 -20.01
CA LYS A 23 -7.92 11.68 -20.76
C LYS A 23 -8.27 11.47 -22.23
N ALA A 24 -9.52 11.08 -22.53
CA ALA A 24 -10.00 10.98 -23.91
C ALA A 24 -10.10 12.33 -24.61
N GLU A 25 -10.32 13.41 -23.87
CA GLU A 25 -10.30 14.80 -24.33
C GLU A 25 -8.86 15.38 -24.45
N GLY A 26 -7.83 14.63 -24.06
CA GLY A 26 -6.41 15.03 -24.14
C GLY A 26 -5.96 15.92 -22.97
N THR A 27 -6.66 15.90 -21.84
CA THR A 27 -6.32 16.67 -20.64
C THR A 27 -6.38 15.77 -19.39
N ASP A 28 -6.05 16.31 -18.22
CA ASP A 28 -6.13 15.65 -16.93
C ASP A 28 -6.63 16.59 -15.82
N ARG A 29 -6.89 16.02 -14.64
CA ARG A 29 -7.38 16.77 -13.47
C ARG A 29 -6.41 17.85 -12.98
N HIS A 30 -5.10 17.66 -13.17
CA HIS A 30 -4.08 18.61 -12.71
C HIS A 30 -4.01 19.80 -13.63
N GLN A 31 -4.11 19.59 -14.95
CA GLN A 31 -4.17 20.66 -15.95
C GLN A 31 -5.47 21.44 -15.83
N LEU A 32 -6.60 20.73 -15.59
CA LEU A 32 -7.89 21.38 -15.46
C LEU A 32 -8.03 22.22 -14.18
N GLY A 33 -7.37 21.80 -13.09
CA GLY A 33 -7.47 22.40 -11.77
C GLY A 33 -8.70 21.91 -10.99
N ARG A 34 -8.63 22.09 -9.65
CA ARG A 34 -9.61 21.51 -8.72
C ARG A 34 -11.04 21.94 -8.96
N GLU A 35 -11.27 23.25 -9.15
CA GLU A 35 -12.62 23.80 -9.26
C GLU A 35 -13.33 23.29 -10.50
N ALA A 36 -12.70 23.43 -11.67
CA ALA A 36 -13.27 22.95 -12.93
C ALA A 36 -13.42 21.42 -12.95
N PHE A 37 -12.53 20.68 -12.30
CA PHE A 37 -12.67 19.24 -12.15
C PHE A 37 -13.89 18.88 -11.29
N LEU A 38 -14.14 19.58 -10.19
CA LEU A 38 -15.33 19.37 -9.36
C LEU A 38 -16.62 19.71 -10.12
N GLU A 39 -16.65 20.77 -10.91
CA GLU A 39 -17.80 21.09 -11.76
C GLU A 39 -18.15 19.94 -12.72
N ARG A 40 -17.15 19.34 -13.35
CA ARG A 40 -17.33 18.17 -14.22
C ARG A 40 -17.86 16.96 -13.45
N ILE A 41 -17.36 16.71 -12.25
CA ILE A 41 -17.84 15.62 -11.39
C ILE A 41 -19.30 15.83 -11.00
N TRP A 42 -19.68 17.04 -10.58
CA TRP A 42 -21.06 17.36 -10.20
C TRP A 42 -22.02 17.23 -11.38
N ALA A 43 -21.64 17.71 -12.56
CA ALA A 43 -22.45 17.57 -13.76
C ALA A 43 -22.66 16.09 -14.14
N TRP A 44 -21.59 15.29 -14.09
CA TRP A 44 -21.68 13.84 -14.33
C TRP A 44 -22.59 13.14 -13.32
N LYS A 45 -22.40 13.44 -12.02
CA LYS A 45 -23.22 12.91 -10.93
C LYS A 45 -24.70 13.21 -11.12
N GLU A 46 -25.05 14.45 -11.44
CA GLU A 46 -26.44 14.87 -11.61
C GLU A 46 -27.13 14.08 -12.73
N GLN A 47 -26.47 13.96 -13.88
CA GLN A 47 -26.99 13.18 -15.02
C GLN A 47 -27.20 11.72 -14.66
N ASN A 48 -26.20 11.07 -14.05
CA ASN A 48 -26.26 9.64 -13.74
C ASN A 48 -27.24 9.32 -12.60
N GLN A 49 -27.36 10.21 -11.62
CA GLN A 49 -28.39 10.07 -10.58
C GLN A 49 -29.79 10.10 -11.19
N GLN A 50 -30.07 11.03 -12.11
CA GLN A 50 -31.35 11.12 -12.77
C GLN A 50 -31.64 9.87 -13.61
N ASP A 51 -30.63 9.33 -14.29
CA ASP A 51 -30.77 8.11 -15.08
C ASP A 51 -31.14 6.90 -14.20
N ILE A 52 -30.46 6.72 -13.06
CA ILE A 52 -30.78 5.65 -12.09
C ILE A 52 -32.21 5.81 -11.54
N GLU A 53 -32.62 7.01 -11.16
CA GLU A 53 -33.97 7.28 -10.68
C GLU A 53 -35.02 6.96 -11.75
N ASN A 54 -34.78 7.33 -12.99
CA ASN A 54 -35.68 7.03 -14.12
C ASN A 54 -35.77 5.53 -14.41
N GLN A 55 -34.65 4.80 -14.31
CA GLN A 55 -34.63 3.34 -14.46
C GLN A 55 -35.49 2.67 -13.38
N LEU A 56 -35.31 3.05 -12.10
CA LEU A 56 -36.09 2.53 -10.98
C LEU A 56 -37.60 2.82 -11.13
N ARG A 57 -37.96 4.03 -11.60
CA ARG A 57 -39.37 4.38 -11.89
C ARG A 57 -39.95 3.50 -12.99
N ARG A 58 -39.22 3.22 -14.06
CA ARG A 58 -39.63 2.34 -15.16
C ARG A 58 -39.79 0.90 -14.69
N LEU A 59 -38.99 0.44 -13.74
CA LEU A 59 -39.14 -0.89 -13.10
C LEU A 59 -40.34 -0.96 -12.14
N GLY A 60 -41.05 0.14 -11.91
CA GLY A 60 -42.21 0.19 -11.02
C GLY A 60 -41.88 0.22 -9.54
N ALA A 61 -40.68 0.64 -9.18
CA ALA A 61 -40.25 0.74 -7.77
C ALA A 61 -41.08 1.81 -7.02
N SER A 62 -41.81 1.40 -6.00
CA SER A 62 -42.68 2.27 -5.19
C SER A 62 -41.88 2.96 -4.06
N LEU A 63 -41.01 3.88 -4.43
CA LEU A 63 -40.19 4.65 -3.52
C LEU A 63 -40.81 6.00 -3.19
N ASP A 64 -40.52 6.54 -2.01
CA ASP A 64 -40.91 7.91 -1.65
C ASP A 64 -39.94 8.93 -2.28
N TRP A 65 -40.18 9.23 -3.53
CA TRP A 65 -39.35 10.14 -4.34
C TRP A 65 -39.33 11.58 -3.78
N SER A 66 -40.28 11.95 -2.95
CA SER A 66 -40.34 13.29 -2.33
C SER A 66 -39.30 13.48 -1.23
N ARG A 67 -38.79 12.37 -0.66
CA ARG A 67 -37.81 12.34 0.42
C ARG A 67 -36.46 11.76 0.03
N LYS A 68 -36.15 11.74 -1.26
CA LYS A 68 -34.84 11.28 -1.75
C LYS A 68 -33.69 11.97 -1.03
N ARG A 69 -32.61 11.23 -0.81
CA ARG A 69 -31.39 11.69 -0.15
C ARG A 69 -30.16 11.38 -0.98
N PHE A 70 -29.15 12.22 -0.81
CA PHE A 70 -27.81 12.02 -1.35
C PHE A 70 -26.80 12.08 -0.20
N THR A 71 -25.84 11.17 -0.16
CA THR A 71 -24.91 11.03 0.98
C THR A 71 -24.11 12.29 1.31
N MET A 72 -23.97 13.23 0.35
CA MET A 72 -23.33 14.53 0.58
C MET A 72 -24.32 15.69 0.80
N ASP A 73 -25.62 15.42 1.05
CA ASP A 73 -26.57 16.45 1.44
C ASP A 73 -26.08 17.18 2.70
N PRO A 74 -26.38 18.50 2.85
CA PRO A 74 -25.89 19.30 3.97
C PRO A 74 -26.20 18.72 5.36
N ASP A 75 -27.37 18.12 5.51
CA ASP A 75 -27.79 17.51 6.77
C ASP A 75 -27.01 16.23 7.10
N LEU A 76 -26.79 15.38 6.10
CA LEU A 76 -25.99 14.17 6.24
C LEU A 76 -24.52 14.51 6.47
N ASN A 77 -23.98 15.51 5.77
CA ASN A 77 -22.63 16.00 6.01
C ASN A 77 -22.44 16.47 7.47
N ARG A 78 -23.44 17.21 8.01
CA ARG A 78 -23.44 17.66 9.40
C ARG A 78 -23.42 16.50 10.40
N ALA A 79 -24.24 15.46 10.12
CA ALA A 79 -24.29 14.25 10.95
C ALA A 79 -22.95 13.48 10.94
N VAL A 80 -22.37 13.27 9.76
CA VAL A 80 -21.06 12.58 9.61
C VAL A 80 -19.96 13.35 10.34
N ARG A 81 -19.92 14.67 10.19
CA ARG A 81 -18.91 15.51 10.88
C ARG A 81 -19.09 15.47 12.41
N LYS A 82 -20.34 15.44 12.91
CA LYS A 82 -20.61 15.33 14.34
C LYS A 82 -20.07 14.01 14.89
N VAL A 83 -20.41 12.89 14.25
CA VAL A 83 -19.92 11.55 14.65
C VAL A 83 -18.40 11.47 14.59
N PHE A 84 -17.78 12.00 13.55
CA PHE A 84 -16.31 12.04 13.43
C PHE A 84 -15.67 12.77 14.61
N VAL A 85 -16.17 13.97 14.95
CA VAL A 85 -15.63 14.78 16.05
C VAL A 85 -15.82 14.10 17.40
N GLU A 86 -16.98 13.49 17.64
CA GLU A 86 -17.26 12.75 18.88
C GLU A 86 -16.34 11.54 19.02
N ALA A 87 -16.22 10.72 17.98
CA ALA A 87 -15.34 9.55 17.96
C ALA A 87 -13.84 9.94 18.11
N TYR A 88 -13.44 11.09 17.56
CA TYR A 88 -12.09 11.63 17.77
C TYR A 88 -11.86 12.05 19.23
N ARG A 89 -12.83 12.74 19.85
CA ARG A 89 -12.74 13.16 21.26
C ARG A 89 -12.71 11.97 22.22
N GLU A 90 -13.38 10.88 21.86
CA GLU A 90 -13.36 9.61 22.60
C GLU A 90 -12.06 8.81 22.35
N GLY A 91 -11.17 9.28 21.50
CA GLY A 91 -9.94 8.57 21.13
C GLY A 91 -10.15 7.33 20.26
N ARG A 92 -11.35 7.14 19.72
CA ARG A 92 -11.65 6.05 18.77
C ARG A 92 -11.07 6.32 17.40
N ILE A 93 -11.19 7.56 16.91
CA ILE A 93 -10.53 8.01 15.68
C ILE A 93 -9.20 8.65 16.05
N TYR A 94 -8.16 8.30 15.30
CA TYR A 94 -6.82 8.86 15.47
C TYR A 94 -6.12 9.00 14.13
N ARG A 95 -5.11 9.86 14.06
CA ARG A 95 -4.18 9.98 12.95
C ARG A 95 -2.82 9.46 13.36
N GLY A 96 -2.20 8.66 12.51
CA GLY A 96 -0.89 8.10 12.80
C GLY A 96 -0.29 7.38 11.60
N PRO A 97 1.03 7.08 11.67
CA PRO A 97 1.71 6.32 10.62
C PRO A 97 1.21 4.87 10.61
N ARG A 98 0.89 4.39 9.42
CA ARG A 98 0.53 3.00 9.16
C ARG A 98 1.04 2.57 7.80
N MET A 99 1.35 1.29 7.69
CA MET A 99 1.56 0.65 6.40
C MET A 99 0.22 0.60 5.66
N ILE A 100 0.19 1.13 4.44
CA ILE A 100 -0.98 1.18 3.58
C ILE A 100 -0.64 0.59 2.21
N GLN A 101 -1.67 0.15 1.50
CA GLN A 101 -1.56 -0.15 0.07
C GLN A 101 -1.80 1.15 -0.71
N TRP A 102 -0.78 1.60 -1.42
CA TRP A 102 -0.82 2.84 -2.19
C TRP A 102 -0.93 2.57 -3.68
N ASP A 103 -1.87 3.22 -4.33
CA ASP A 103 -1.99 3.21 -5.79
C ASP A 103 -1.28 4.45 -6.36
N PRO A 104 -0.11 4.29 -6.97
CA PRO A 104 0.65 5.42 -7.51
C PRO A 104 0.01 6.05 -8.74
N ALA A 105 -0.88 5.34 -9.46
CA ALA A 105 -1.55 5.87 -10.64
C ALA A 105 -2.70 6.82 -10.27
N SER A 106 -3.50 6.47 -9.26
CA SER A 106 -4.56 7.33 -8.75
C SER A 106 -4.11 8.26 -7.62
N GLN A 107 -2.93 8.01 -7.05
CA GLN A 107 -2.38 8.71 -5.88
C GLN A 107 -3.34 8.65 -4.68
N THR A 108 -3.82 7.43 -4.39
CA THR A 108 -4.74 7.17 -3.28
C THR A 108 -4.33 5.93 -2.49
N ALA A 109 -4.63 5.93 -1.20
CA ALA A 109 -4.63 4.71 -0.40
C ALA A 109 -5.82 3.82 -0.80
N LEU A 110 -5.63 2.50 -0.71
CA LEU A 110 -6.68 1.51 -0.94
C LEU A 110 -6.99 0.76 0.35
N SER A 111 -8.26 0.37 0.48
CA SER A 111 -8.66 -0.65 1.46
C SER A 111 -8.27 -2.05 0.97
N ASP A 112 -8.16 -3.01 1.89
CA ASP A 112 -7.81 -4.40 1.54
C ASP A 112 -8.81 -5.02 0.54
N LEU A 113 -10.07 -4.59 0.55
CA LEU A 113 -11.11 -5.07 -0.38
C LEU A 113 -10.89 -4.62 -1.83
N GLU A 114 -10.07 -3.60 -2.05
CA GLU A 114 -9.78 -3.02 -3.37
C GLU A 114 -8.42 -3.49 -3.91
N VAL A 115 -7.75 -4.37 -3.16
CA VAL A 115 -6.50 -5.01 -3.58
C VAL A 115 -6.80 -6.34 -4.23
N LYS A 116 -6.38 -6.49 -5.49
CA LYS A 116 -6.38 -7.77 -6.18
C LYS A 116 -4.99 -8.36 -6.24
N TYR A 117 -4.90 -9.66 -6.08
CA TYR A 117 -3.65 -10.39 -6.24
C TYR A 117 -3.67 -11.10 -7.58
N VAL A 118 -2.69 -10.78 -8.41
CA VAL A 118 -2.53 -11.41 -9.74
C VAL A 118 -1.23 -12.17 -9.79
N GLU A 119 -1.29 -13.38 -10.34
CA GLU A 119 -0.09 -14.17 -10.59
C GLU A 119 0.74 -13.54 -11.71
N LYS A 120 2.02 -13.33 -11.45
CA LYS A 120 2.93 -12.71 -12.41
C LYS A 120 4.22 -13.51 -12.51
N LYS A 121 4.63 -13.79 -13.74
CA LYS A 121 5.97 -14.33 -14.01
C LYS A 121 6.98 -13.21 -13.82
N GLY A 122 7.97 -13.47 -13.01
CA GLY A 122 9.05 -12.54 -12.68
C GLY A 122 10.34 -13.29 -12.46
N LYS A 123 11.22 -12.69 -11.69
CA LYS A 123 12.50 -13.26 -11.30
C LYS A 123 12.64 -13.24 -9.79
N LEU A 124 13.39 -14.18 -9.25
CA LEU A 124 13.90 -14.16 -7.89
C LEU A 124 15.41 -13.98 -7.98
N TRP A 125 15.88 -12.87 -7.43
CA TRP A 125 17.31 -12.52 -7.40
C TRP A 125 17.91 -12.96 -6.07
N HIS A 126 18.97 -13.73 -6.11
CA HIS A 126 19.77 -14.12 -4.96
C HIS A 126 20.98 -13.20 -4.87
N LEU A 127 20.98 -12.31 -3.86
CA LEU A 127 21.93 -11.20 -3.73
C LEU A 127 22.93 -11.51 -2.61
N ARG A 128 24.22 -11.32 -2.89
CA ARG A 128 25.31 -11.47 -1.92
C ARG A 128 25.45 -10.20 -1.10
N TYR A 129 25.30 -10.32 0.19
CA TYR A 129 25.45 -9.25 1.18
C TYR A 129 26.72 -9.50 1.99
N PRO A 130 27.85 -8.80 1.70
CA PRO A 130 29.12 -9.01 2.40
C PRO A 130 29.03 -8.63 3.86
N LEU A 131 29.64 -9.44 4.75
CA LEU A 131 29.83 -9.06 6.14
C LEU A 131 30.80 -7.88 6.22
N ALA A 132 30.53 -6.94 7.12
CA ALA A 132 31.30 -5.69 7.24
C ALA A 132 32.78 -5.92 7.58
N ASP A 133 33.08 -7.02 8.28
CA ASP A 133 34.45 -7.41 8.65
C ASP A 133 35.20 -8.23 7.59
N GLY A 134 34.56 -8.47 6.43
CA GLY A 134 35.15 -9.21 5.32
C GLY A 134 35.29 -10.70 5.53
N SER A 135 34.73 -11.29 6.59
CA SER A 135 34.87 -12.73 6.91
C SER A 135 33.95 -13.63 6.09
N GLY A 136 33.09 -13.09 5.24
CA GLY A 136 32.15 -13.86 4.41
C GLY A 136 30.99 -13.00 3.91
N GLN A 137 29.91 -13.67 3.56
CA GLN A 137 28.72 -13.02 3.03
C GLN A 137 27.47 -13.80 3.41
N MET A 138 26.30 -13.13 3.38
CA MET A 138 24.98 -13.76 3.43
C MET A 138 24.32 -13.63 2.07
N VAL A 139 23.45 -14.57 1.71
CA VAL A 139 22.70 -14.52 0.46
C VAL A 139 21.23 -14.33 0.78
N VAL A 140 20.64 -13.26 0.29
CA VAL A 140 19.21 -12.96 0.43
C VAL A 140 18.50 -13.17 -0.92
N ALA A 141 17.26 -13.64 -0.91
CA ALA A 141 16.45 -13.83 -2.11
C ALA A 141 15.31 -12.81 -2.14
N THR A 142 15.12 -12.12 -3.26
CA THR A 142 14.08 -11.08 -3.38
C THR A 142 13.50 -11.01 -4.79
N THR A 143 12.20 -10.68 -4.89
CA THR A 143 11.54 -10.30 -6.15
C THR A 143 11.57 -8.79 -6.40
N ARG A 144 12.10 -8.01 -5.43
CA ARG A 144 12.12 -6.54 -5.45
C ARG A 144 13.52 -5.97 -5.13
N PRO A 145 14.51 -6.16 -6.02
CA PRO A 145 15.88 -5.67 -5.78
C PRO A 145 15.96 -4.17 -5.47
N GLU A 146 15.08 -3.34 -6.07
CA GLU A 146 15.06 -1.90 -5.86
C GLU A 146 14.85 -1.49 -4.40
N THR A 147 14.12 -2.29 -3.61
CA THR A 147 13.85 -1.95 -2.21
C THR A 147 15.04 -2.22 -1.29
N MET A 148 16.06 -2.98 -1.76
CA MET A 148 17.26 -3.21 -0.97
C MET A 148 17.96 -1.92 -0.53
N LEU A 149 17.83 -0.87 -1.32
CA LEU A 149 18.37 0.45 -0.97
C LEU A 149 17.79 1.02 0.33
N GLY A 150 16.66 0.49 0.81
CA GLY A 150 16.02 0.83 2.08
C GLY A 150 16.15 -0.23 3.17
N ASP A 151 16.96 -1.28 2.98
CA ASP A 151 17.12 -2.33 3.99
C ASP A 151 17.74 -1.77 5.27
N THR A 152 17.23 -2.23 6.41
CA THR A 152 17.71 -1.85 7.74
C THR A 152 18.17 -3.03 8.57
N ALA A 153 17.93 -4.26 8.11
CA ALA A 153 18.49 -5.48 8.69
C ALA A 153 18.46 -6.64 7.68
N VAL A 154 19.16 -7.71 8.01
CA VAL A 154 18.91 -9.05 7.47
C VAL A 154 18.40 -9.93 8.60
N ALA A 155 17.23 -10.53 8.43
CA ALA A 155 16.61 -11.42 9.42
C ALA A 155 16.86 -12.89 9.10
N VAL A 156 17.02 -13.68 10.14
CA VAL A 156 17.12 -15.13 10.11
C VAL A 156 16.20 -15.74 11.17
N HIS A 157 15.79 -16.98 11.01
CA HIS A 157 15.01 -17.64 12.04
C HIS A 157 15.87 -17.91 13.29
N PRO A 158 15.39 -17.66 14.53
CA PRO A 158 16.20 -17.82 15.76
C PRO A 158 16.70 -19.24 16.00
N GLU A 159 16.03 -20.23 15.46
CA GLU A 159 16.40 -21.65 15.57
C GLU A 159 17.22 -22.16 14.38
N ASP A 160 17.55 -21.31 13.41
CA ASP A 160 18.34 -21.72 12.24
C ASP A 160 19.84 -21.76 12.60
N GLU A 161 20.34 -22.95 12.86
CA GLU A 161 21.74 -23.18 13.23
C GLU A 161 22.75 -22.71 12.17
N ARG A 162 22.34 -22.61 10.90
CA ARG A 162 23.22 -22.13 9.81
C ARG A 162 23.69 -20.69 10.04
N TYR A 163 22.87 -19.86 10.67
CA TYR A 163 23.08 -18.43 10.80
C TYR A 163 23.25 -17.94 12.25
N ARG A 164 23.07 -18.81 13.25
CA ARG A 164 23.16 -18.45 14.66
C ARG A 164 24.45 -17.70 15.02
N HIS A 165 25.57 -18.10 14.41
CA HIS A 165 26.88 -17.48 14.65
C HIS A 165 27.04 -16.09 14.01
N LEU A 166 26.09 -15.66 13.18
CA LEU A 166 26.06 -14.36 12.51
C LEU A 166 25.18 -13.33 13.22
N LEU A 167 24.38 -13.75 14.21
CA LEU A 167 23.49 -12.83 14.94
C LEU A 167 24.28 -11.70 15.59
N GLY A 168 23.79 -10.47 15.41
CA GLY A 168 24.43 -9.25 15.90
C GLY A 168 25.61 -8.75 15.07
N ARG A 169 26.08 -9.53 14.08
CA ARG A 169 27.11 -9.05 13.14
C ARG A 169 26.51 -8.03 12.18
N LYS A 170 27.39 -7.28 11.53
CA LYS A 170 27.01 -6.26 10.56
C LYS A 170 27.27 -6.71 9.14
N ILE A 171 26.41 -6.30 8.26
CA ILE A 171 26.49 -6.44 6.81
C ILE A 171 26.76 -5.07 6.22
N ARG A 172 27.69 -4.98 5.29
CA ARG A 172 27.86 -3.82 4.42
C ARG A 172 26.79 -3.91 3.33
N LEU A 173 25.77 -3.07 3.41
CA LEU A 173 24.68 -3.10 2.45
C LEU A 173 25.19 -2.66 1.07
N PRO A 174 25.10 -3.53 0.03
CA PRO A 174 25.60 -3.20 -1.30
C PRO A 174 24.95 -1.92 -1.87
N LEU A 175 25.69 -1.22 -2.72
CA LEU A 175 25.27 0.00 -3.42
C LEU A 175 24.96 1.19 -2.47
N THR A 176 25.30 1.07 -1.19
CA THR A 176 25.12 2.12 -0.17
C THR A 176 26.35 2.21 0.72
N ASP A 177 26.45 3.27 1.53
CA ASP A 177 27.50 3.42 2.55
C ASP A 177 27.05 2.93 3.94
N ARG A 178 25.93 2.19 4.02
CA ARG A 178 25.33 1.76 5.29
C ARG A 178 25.76 0.37 5.72
N GLU A 179 25.86 0.20 7.02
CA GLU A 179 25.98 -1.09 7.67
C GLU A 179 24.69 -1.43 8.41
N ILE A 180 24.16 -2.62 8.18
CA ILE A 180 22.92 -3.11 8.78
C ILE A 180 23.16 -4.37 9.61
N PRO A 181 22.44 -4.60 10.72
CA PRO A 181 22.62 -5.77 11.58
C PRO A 181 21.99 -7.03 11.00
N VAL A 182 22.53 -8.18 11.40
CA VAL A 182 21.86 -9.47 11.32
C VAL A 182 21.02 -9.67 12.58
N VAL A 183 19.71 -9.89 12.42
CA VAL A 183 18.74 -10.02 13.51
C VAL A 183 18.02 -11.36 13.47
N ALA A 184 17.42 -11.77 14.59
CA ALA A 184 16.58 -12.96 14.65
C ALA A 184 15.11 -12.57 14.76
N ASP A 185 14.26 -13.18 13.93
CA ASP A 185 12.80 -13.05 14.07
C ASP A 185 12.09 -14.32 13.53
N SER A 186 11.08 -14.77 14.24
CA SER A 186 10.32 -15.99 13.92
C SER A 186 9.43 -15.89 12.68
N PHE A 187 9.28 -14.70 12.08
CA PHE A 187 8.55 -14.56 10.81
C PHE A 187 9.32 -15.16 9.62
N VAL A 188 10.63 -15.37 9.76
CA VAL A 188 11.47 -15.94 8.71
C VAL A 188 11.20 -17.45 8.59
N ASP A 189 10.87 -17.91 7.39
CA ASP A 189 10.80 -19.33 7.07
C ASP A 189 12.19 -19.85 6.67
N PRO A 190 12.83 -20.72 7.50
CA PRO A 190 14.17 -21.24 7.19
C PRO A 190 14.21 -22.15 5.95
N ALA A 191 13.05 -22.64 5.50
CA ALA A 191 12.94 -23.49 4.32
C ALA A 191 12.74 -22.68 3.02
N PHE A 192 12.36 -21.41 3.11
CA PHE A 192 12.14 -20.60 1.94
C PHE A 192 13.42 -19.87 1.48
N GLY A 193 13.73 -19.98 0.18
CA GLY A 193 14.89 -19.32 -0.43
C GLY A 193 16.20 -19.75 0.23
N THR A 194 16.91 -18.80 0.84
CA THR A 194 18.17 -19.06 1.56
C THR A 194 17.97 -19.23 3.07
N GLY A 195 16.78 -18.97 3.59
CA GLY A 195 16.52 -18.83 5.03
C GLY A 195 16.96 -17.48 5.62
N CYS A 196 17.41 -16.55 4.75
CA CYS A 196 17.75 -15.18 5.12
C CYS A 196 16.81 -14.23 4.39
N VAL A 197 16.23 -13.27 5.10
CA VAL A 197 15.31 -12.28 4.56
C VAL A 197 15.89 -10.88 4.76
N LYS A 198 15.98 -10.10 3.68
CA LYS A 198 16.25 -8.66 3.79
C LYS A 198 15.04 -7.98 4.44
N VAL A 199 15.25 -7.03 5.31
CA VAL A 199 14.18 -6.33 6.04
C VAL A 199 14.11 -4.88 5.60
N THR A 200 13.01 -4.52 4.94
CA THR A 200 12.73 -3.16 4.45
C THR A 200 11.43 -2.64 5.06
N PRO A 201 11.43 -2.14 6.30
CA PRO A 201 10.22 -1.83 7.06
C PRO A 201 9.29 -0.79 6.41
N ALA A 202 9.81 0.03 5.50
CA ALA A 202 9.02 1.04 4.79
C ALA A 202 8.22 0.48 3.60
N HIS A 203 8.55 -0.72 3.08
CA HIS A 203 8.06 -1.21 1.77
C HIS A 203 7.52 -2.64 1.77
N ASP A 204 7.41 -3.27 2.94
CA ASP A 204 6.79 -4.59 3.10
C ASP A 204 6.05 -4.66 4.45
N PRO A 205 4.79 -5.17 4.49
CA PRO A 205 4.02 -5.26 5.73
C PRO A 205 4.63 -6.18 6.80
N ASN A 206 5.24 -7.31 6.40
CA ASN A 206 5.87 -8.25 7.33
C ASN A 206 7.15 -7.65 7.89
N ASP A 207 7.96 -7.02 7.03
CA ASP A 207 9.16 -6.31 7.41
C ASP A 207 8.85 -5.13 8.33
N HIS A 208 7.74 -4.42 8.08
CA HIS A 208 7.26 -3.34 8.93
C HIS A 208 6.94 -3.83 10.35
N ALA A 209 6.19 -4.92 10.44
CA ALA A 209 5.84 -5.53 11.73
C ALA A 209 7.10 -6.03 12.47
N ALA A 210 8.04 -6.66 11.76
CA ALA A 210 9.32 -7.08 12.32
C ALA A 210 10.15 -5.87 12.76
N GLY A 211 10.21 -4.83 11.94
CA GLY A 211 10.91 -3.58 12.27
C GLY A 211 10.40 -2.92 13.55
N GLN A 212 9.07 -2.89 13.74
CA GLN A 212 8.48 -2.37 14.98
C GLN A 212 8.86 -3.22 16.21
N ARG A 213 8.85 -4.56 16.10
CA ARG A 213 9.23 -5.45 17.20
C ARG A 213 10.70 -5.33 17.57
N LEU A 214 11.55 -5.16 16.58
CA LEU A 214 13.02 -5.16 16.72
C LEU A 214 13.60 -3.74 16.89
N GLY A 215 12.76 -2.69 16.82
CA GLY A 215 13.22 -1.30 16.92
C GLY A 215 14.11 -0.86 15.75
N LEU A 216 13.88 -1.39 14.55
CA LEU A 216 14.64 -1.04 13.36
C LEU A 216 14.14 0.28 12.74
N ASP A 217 15.05 0.99 12.10
CA ASP A 217 14.72 2.18 11.32
C ASP A 217 13.83 1.82 10.11
N SER A 218 13.04 2.80 9.66
CA SER A 218 12.16 2.66 8.49
C SER A 218 12.56 3.69 7.45
N LEU A 219 13.24 3.25 6.39
CA LEU A 219 13.77 4.11 5.35
C LEU A 219 12.87 4.05 4.11
N THR A 220 12.22 5.15 3.77
CA THR A 220 11.33 5.23 2.62
C THR A 220 12.13 5.56 1.36
N VAL A 221 12.43 4.55 0.55
CA VAL A 221 13.19 4.69 -0.71
C VAL A 221 12.32 4.81 -1.96
N ILE A 222 11.03 4.54 -1.86
CA ILE A 222 10.04 4.73 -2.94
C ILE A 222 8.98 5.70 -2.45
N GLY A 223 8.75 6.78 -3.21
CA GLY A 223 7.79 7.83 -2.89
C GLY A 223 6.37 7.52 -3.36
N PHE A 224 5.44 8.42 -3.06
CA PHE A 224 4.02 8.33 -3.46
C PHE A 224 3.80 8.38 -4.98
N ASP A 225 4.75 8.91 -5.73
CA ASP A 225 4.76 8.93 -7.19
C ASP A 225 5.40 7.67 -7.82
N ALA A 226 5.72 6.66 -6.98
CA ALA A 226 6.44 5.44 -7.34
C ALA A 226 7.86 5.69 -7.91
N ARG A 227 8.44 6.86 -7.60
CA ARG A 227 9.84 7.17 -7.90
C ARG A 227 10.70 6.98 -6.67
N MET A 228 11.97 6.70 -6.92
CA MET A 228 12.95 6.59 -5.84
C MET A 228 13.16 7.96 -5.16
N THR A 229 13.16 7.95 -3.85
CA THR A 229 13.43 9.15 -3.03
C THR A 229 14.94 9.45 -2.95
N ALA A 230 15.29 10.56 -2.32
CA ALA A 230 16.70 10.89 -2.04
C ALA A 230 17.39 9.85 -1.12
N GLU A 231 16.62 9.16 -0.27
CA GLU A 231 17.12 8.09 0.63
C GLU A 231 17.67 6.87 -0.13
N ALA A 232 17.26 6.68 -1.38
CA ALA A 232 17.83 5.65 -2.25
C ALA A 232 19.26 5.96 -2.73
N GLY A 233 19.77 7.15 -2.43
CA GLY A 233 21.07 7.64 -2.85
C GLY A 233 21.04 8.39 -4.19
N PRO A 234 22.06 9.23 -4.46
CA PRO A 234 22.05 10.17 -5.58
C PRO A 234 21.98 9.52 -6.96
N LYS A 235 22.47 8.28 -7.07
CA LYS A 235 22.45 7.53 -8.34
C LYS A 235 21.04 7.09 -8.73
N TYR A 236 20.19 6.80 -7.77
CA TYR A 236 18.87 6.18 -7.97
C TYR A 236 17.72 7.15 -7.76
N ALA A 237 17.95 8.25 -7.04
CA ALA A 237 16.93 9.25 -6.75
C ALA A 237 16.24 9.77 -8.02
N GLY A 238 14.90 9.83 -8.00
CA GLY A 238 14.06 10.29 -9.11
C GLY A 238 13.78 9.26 -10.20
N LEU A 239 14.47 8.10 -10.21
CA LEU A 239 14.14 7.02 -11.14
C LEU A 239 12.77 6.41 -10.83
N ASP A 240 12.03 5.99 -11.85
CA ASP A 240 10.90 5.10 -11.67
C ASP A 240 11.35 3.80 -11.00
N ARG A 241 10.53 3.24 -10.08
CA ARG A 241 10.90 2.04 -9.29
C ARG A 241 11.31 0.84 -10.15
N PHE A 242 10.69 0.63 -11.32
CA PHE A 242 11.04 -0.48 -12.21
C PHE A 242 12.31 -0.19 -13.02
N ALA A 243 12.52 1.07 -13.39
CA ALA A 243 13.80 1.49 -13.99
C ALA A 243 14.93 1.36 -12.97
N CYS A 244 14.71 1.74 -11.72
CA CYS A 244 15.64 1.55 -10.62
C CYS A 244 15.95 0.07 -10.38
N ARG A 245 14.95 -0.82 -10.40
CA ARG A 245 15.14 -2.27 -10.28
C ARG A 245 16.15 -2.78 -11.31
N LYS A 246 15.98 -2.38 -12.57
CA LYS A 246 16.89 -2.77 -13.64
C LYS A 246 18.29 -2.26 -13.36
N GLN A 247 18.44 -0.99 -13.00
CA GLN A 247 19.74 -0.38 -12.72
C GLN A 247 20.44 -1.02 -11.51
N VAL A 248 19.71 -1.32 -10.43
CA VAL A 248 20.24 -2.02 -9.26
C VAL A 248 20.77 -3.40 -9.62
N VAL A 249 20.04 -4.14 -10.45
CA VAL A 249 20.49 -5.47 -10.92
C VAL A 249 21.79 -5.34 -11.75
N GLU A 250 21.84 -4.43 -12.71
CA GLU A 250 23.03 -4.16 -13.52
C GLU A 250 24.25 -3.77 -12.64
N ASP A 251 24.02 -2.95 -11.63
CA ASP A 251 25.07 -2.52 -10.71
C ASP A 251 25.59 -3.66 -9.82
N LEU A 252 24.69 -4.53 -9.35
CA LEU A 252 25.07 -5.70 -8.54
C LEU A 252 25.79 -6.75 -9.40
N GLU A 253 25.40 -6.93 -10.66
CA GLU A 253 26.12 -7.79 -11.61
C GLU A 253 27.55 -7.29 -11.83
N ALA A 254 27.72 -5.98 -12.03
CA ALA A 254 29.06 -5.37 -12.23
C ALA A 254 29.98 -5.55 -11.01
N LEU A 255 29.41 -5.72 -9.80
CA LEU A 255 30.15 -5.94 -8.55
C LEU A 255 30.29 -7.44 -8.19
N ASP A 256 29.83 -8.36 -9.03
CA ASP A 256 29.76 -9.80 -8.75
C ASP A 256 28.97 -10.13 -7.46
N LEU A 257 27.90 -9.36 -7.22
CA LEU A 257 27.05 -9.52 -6.01
C LEU A 257 25.73 -10.24 -6.30
N ILE A 258 25.55 -10.82 -7.49
CA ILE A 258 24.44 -11.72 -7.80
C ILE A 258 24.93 -13.16 -7.74
N GLU A 259 24.35 -13.95 -6.84
CA GLU A 259 24.61 -15.39 -6.73
C GLU A 259 23.94 -16.15 -7.86
N LYS A 260 22.65 -15.91 -8.10
CA LYS A 260 21.87 -16.47 -9.21
C LYS A 260 20.60 -15.65 -9.44
N ILE A 261 20.03 -15.84 -10.63
CA ILE A 261 18.70 -15.34 -10.99
C ILE A 261 17.88 -16.51 -11.48
N GLU A 262 16.68 -16.69 -10.95
CA GLU A 262 15.79 -17.77 -11.37
C GLU A 262 14.41 -17.25 -11.76
N ASP A 263 13.74 -17.97 -12.66
CA ASP A 263 12.36 -17.66 -13.01
C ASP A 263 11.47 -17.99 -11.80
N TYR A 264 10.64 -17.03 -11.43
CA TYR A 264 9.78 -17.16 -10.25
C TYR A 264 8.41 -16.56 -10.51
N THR A 265 7.38 -17.34 -10.24
CA THR A 265 6.00 -16.89 -10.35
C THR A 265 5.50 -16.53 -8.96
N HIS A 266 5.00 -15.31 -8.79
CA HIS A 266 4.54 -14.81 -7.49
C HIS A 266 3.29 -13.96 -7.63
N GLN A 267 2.59 -13.76 -6.52
CA GLN A 267 1.45 -12.88 -6.43
C GLN A 267 1.90 -11.42 -6.35
N VAL A 268 1.31 -10.57 -7.18
CA VAL A 268 1.54 -9.13 -7.19
C VAL A 268 0.23 -8.43 -6.85
N SER A 269 0.26 -7.53 -5.87
CA SER A 269 -0.88 -6.70 -5.51
C SER A 269 -1.10 -5.62 -6.56
N VAL A 270 -2.34 -5.54 -7.06
CA VAL A 270 -2.76 -4.53 -8.04
C VAL A 270 -4.03 -3.83 -7.59
N SER A 271 -4.18 -2.59 -8.00
CA SER A 271 -5.39 -1.80 -7.75
C SER A 271 -6.57 -2.34 -8.56
N ASP A 272 -7.70 -2.61 -7.90
CA ASP A 272 -8.97 -2.91 -8.61
C ASP A 272 -9.45 -1.72 -9.44
N ARG A 273 -9.09 -0.50 -9.05
CA ARG A 273 -9.53 0.74 -9.69
C ARG A 273 -8.78 1.05 -10.98
N THR A 274 -7.44 0.93 -10.94
CA THR A 274 -6.55 1.39 -12.03
C THR A 274 -5.81 0.25 -12.72
N GLY A 275 -5.69 -0.92 -12.08
CA GLY A 275 -4.85 -2.04 -12.53
C GLY A 275 -3.36 -1.81 -12.28
N ALA A 276 -2.96 -0.69 -11.65
CA ALA A 276 -1.57 -0.42 -11.32
C ALA A 276 -1.05 -1.36 -10.24
N VAL A 277 0.23 -1.71 -10.31
CA VAL A 277 0.92 -2.42 -9.23
C VAL A 277 1.01 -1.50 -8.02
N LEU A 278 0.52 -1.98 -6.89
CA LEU A 278 0.49 -1.23 -5.65
C LEU A 278 1.87 -1.13 -5.01
N GLU A 279 2.04 -0.12 -4.16
CA GLU A 279 3.24 0.07 -3.36
C GLU A 279 2.86 0.09 -1.88
N PRO A 280 3.32 -0.90 -1.08
CA PRO A 280 3.22 -0.80 0.36
C PRO A 280 4.07 0.38 0.84
N LEU A 281 3.44 1.34 1.54
CA LEU A 281 4.10 2.55 2.04
C LEU A 281 3.63 2.87 3.46
N VAL A 282 4.54 3.38 4.28
CA VAL A 282 4.17 3.98 5.57
C VAL A 282 3.69 5.41 5.33
N SER A 283 2.48 5.71 5.76
CA SER A 283 1.88 7.04 5.62
C SER A 283 1.06 7.42 6.85
N GLU A 284 1.01 8.72 7.16
CA GLU A 284 0.08 9.22 8.16
C GLU A 284 -1.35 9.20 7.60
N GLN A 285 -2.20 8.39 8.22
CA GLN A 285 -3.59 8.19 7.81
C GLN A 285 -4.53 8.29 9.01
N TRP A 286 -5.82 8.49 8.71
CA TRP A 286 -6.88 8.42 9.70
C TRP A 286 -7.33 6.98 9.88
N PHE A 287 -7.41 6.54 11.14
CA PHE A 287 -7.87 5.21 11.52
C PHE A 287 -8.90 5.27 12.64
N MET A 288 -9.75 4.26 12.69
CA MET A 288 -10.71 4.05 13.77
C MET A 288 -10.42 2.74 14.50
N ARG A 289 -10.39 2.79 15.82
CA ARG A 289 -10.27 1.59 16.66
C ARG A 289 -11.61 0.88 16.69
N MET A 290 -11.71 -0.25 15.99
CA MET A 290 -12.96 -0.99 15.86
C MET A 290 -13.10 -2.17 16.84
N GLY A 291 -12.01 -2.58 17.53
CA GLY A 291 -11.95 -3.81 18.31
C GLY A 291 -13.10 -3.95 19.32
N ASP A 292 -13.29 -2.95 20.17
CA ASP A 292 -14.31 -2.99 21.24
C ASP A 292 -15.72 -2.99 20.63
N ALA A 293 -15.99 -2.11 19.67
CA ALA A 293 -17.29 -2.03 19.00
C ALA A 293 -17.61 -3.32 18.22
N ALA A 294 -16.63 -3.91 17.58
CA ALA A 294 -16.78 -5.17 16.88
C ALA A 294 -17.05 -6.33 17.85
N ALA A 295 -16.40 -6.35 19.01
CA ALA A 295 -16.63 -7.37 20.04
C ALA A 295 -18.06 -7.28 20.61
N GLU A 296 -18.55 -6.07 20.89
CA GLU A 296 -19.92 -5.86 21.35
C GLU A 296 -20.97 -6.27 20.29
N ALA A 297 -20.76 -5.88 19.04
CA ALA A 297 -21.65 -6.26 17.93
C ALA A 297 -21.66 -7.79 17.72
N LEU A 298 -20.50 -8.44 17.78
CA LEU A 298 -20.39 -9.89 17.66
C LEU A 298 -21.07 -10.61 18.83
N ALA A 299 -20.93 -10.09 20.06
CA ALA A 299 -21.62 -10.62 21.23
C ALA A 299 -23.14 -10.52 21.05
N ALA A 300 -23.66 -9.36 20.62
CA ALA A 300 -25.09 -9.17 20.38
C ALA A 300 -25.66 -10.19 19.37
N VAL A 301 -24.91 -10.47 18.29
CA VAL A 301 -25.33 -11.50 17.29
C VAL A 301 -25.31 -12.90 17.90
N ARG A 302 -24.28 -13.25 18.69
CA ARG A 302 -24.16 -14.59 19.32
C ARG A 302 -25.22 -14.82 20.41
N ASP A 303 -25.57 -13.77 21.14
CA ASP A 303 -26.57 -13.80 22.21
C ASP A 303 -28.01 -13.67 21.69
N GLY A 304 -28.20 -13.43 20.38
CA GLY A 304 -29.50 -13.27 19.75
C GLY A 304 -30.21 -11.94 20.07
N ARG A 305 -29.48 -10.90 20.45
CA ARG A 305 -29.97 -9.54 20.68
C ARG A 305 -30.13 -8.74 19.40
#